data_c7f04bd0415c6a4827a0d52240238444
#
_entry.id   c7f04bd0415c6a4827a0d52240238444
#
_cell.length_a   1.000
_cell.length_b   1.000
_cell.length_c   1.000
_cell.angle_alpha   90.00
_cell.angle_beta   90.00
_cell.angle_gamma   90.00
#
_symmetry.space_group_name_H-M   'P 1'
#
loop_
_entity.id
_entity.type
_entity.pdbx_description
1 polymer ?
#
loop_
_entity_poly.entity_id
_entity_poly.type
_entity_poly.pdbx_seq_one_letter_code
_entity_poly.pdbx_strand_id
1 'polypeptide(L)'
;DVAEKAETYAMFHLKESMEQVTIRNQANCFDVSVAAYLLNPLKNNYTWEDVAREHLGLMIDEKIDQDMKACYESYVNYASVEVLRQKLRDTKMDTLFRDIEMPLVFTLFDMEQNGIRVEADALKQYGDQLAGKIAELEKEIYEEAGETFNINSPKQLGVVLFENMKLPGGRKTKTGYSTAADVLEKLAPEHPVVAKILEYRQYTKLKSTYADGLANYIQDDGRIHGKFNQTITATGRISSTEPNLQNIPVRMELGRLIRKVFIPEEGYRFVDADRSSDRGRSDADRIRFQMGQYTLFG
;
A
#
# COMPACT_ATOMS: atom_id res chain seq x y z
N ASP A 1 -34.33 -9.05 -4.39
CA ASP A 1 -32.94 -9.31 -4.64
C ASP A 1 -32.55 -10.63 -3.98
N VAL A 2 -31.74 -11.44 -4.68
CA VAL A 2 -31.31 -12.78 -4.17
C VAL A 2 -30.43 -12.60 -2.94
N ALA A 3 -29.51 -11.65 -2.94
CA ALA A 3 -28.61 -11.37 -1.84
C ALA A 3 -29.34 -10.97 -0.53
N GLU A 4 -30.48 -10.30 -0.65
CA GLU A 4 -31.31 -9.90 0.51
C GLU A 4 -32.06 -11.06 1.15
N LYS A 5 -32.42 -12.07 0.35
CA LYS A 5 -33.24 -13.21 0.76
C LYS A 5 -32.43 -14.42 1.17
N ALA A 6 -31.14 -14.42 0.83
CA ALA A 6 -30.25 -15.51 1.16
C ALA A 6 -29.98 -15.56 2.66
N GLU A 7 -30.01 -16.75 3.24
CA GLU A 7 -29.57 -16.99 4.62
C GLU A 7 -28.06 -16.75 4.76
N THR A 8 -27.29 -17.08 3.73
CA THR A 8 -25.87 -16.76 3.60
C THR A 8 -25.58 -16.34 2.17
N TYR A 9 -24.93 -15.20 1.99
CA TYR A 9 -24.41 -14.72 0.73
C TYR A 9 -22.89 -14.84 0.74
N ALA A 10 -22.37 -15.88 0.08
CA ALA A 10 -20.96 -16.20 0.05
C ALA A 10 -20.34 -15.82 -1.30
N MET A 11 -19.24 -15.10 -1.27
CA MET A 11 -18.48 -14.69 -2.44
C MET A 11 -16.98 -14.82 -2.19
N PHE A 12 -16.26 -15.20 -3.23
CA PHE A 12 -14.82 -15.02 -3.27
C PHE A 12 -14.52 -13.56 -3.67
N HIS A 13 -13.74 -12.83 -2.86
CA HIS A 13 -13.54 -11.39 -3.01
C HIS A 13 -14.85 -10.57 -2.97
N LEU A 14 -15.54 -10.65 -1.84
CA LEU A 14 -16.82 -9.98 -1.63
C LEU A 14 -16.74 -8.47 -1.88
N LYS A 15 -15.67 -7.81 -1.47
CA LYS A 15 -15.47 -6.36 -1.64
C LYS A 15 -15.55 -5.96 -3.12
N GLU A 16 -14.86 -6.67 -3.98
CA GLU A 16 -14.85 -6.41 -5.44
C GLU A 16 -16.24 -6.67 -6.05
N SER A 17 -16.98 -7.65 -5.56
CA SER A 17 -18.34 -7.93 -6.04
C SER A 17 -19.35 -6.83 -5.71
N MET A 18 -19.10 -6.05 -4.66
CA MET A 18 -20.00 -4.94 -4.25
C MET A 18 -20.00 -3.76 -5.25
N GLU A 19 -19.07 -3.69 -6.18
CA GLU A 19 -19.14 -2.74 -7.30
C GLU A 19 -20.35 -3.02 -8.23
N GLN A 20 -20.82 -4.27 -8.27
CA GLN A 20 -21.91 -4.71 -9.15
C GLN A 20 -23.19 -5.08 -8.39
N VAL A 21 -23.09 -5.39 -7.10
CA VAL A 21 -24.20 -5.88 -6.27
C VAL A 21 -24.36 -5.05 -5.03
N THR A 22 -25.53 -4.47 -4.83
CA THR A 22 -25.88 -3.76 -3.59
C THR A 22 -26.18 -4.75 -2.47
N ILE A 23 -25.39 -4.73 -1.41
CA ILE A 23 -25.59 -5.55 -0.22
C ILE A 23 -26.23 -4.70 0.89
N ARG A 24 -27.45 -5.04 1.29
CA ARG A 24 -28.15 -4.35 2.37
C ARG A 24 -28.00 -5.04 3.72
N ASN A 25 -27.87 -6.36 3.73
CA ASN A 25 -27.70 -7.13 4.97
C ASN A 25 -26.28 -7.70 5.05
N GLN A 26 -25.40 -6.96 5.71
CA GLN A 26 -24.00 -7.35 5.91
C GLN A 26 -23.84 -8.59 6.79
N ALA A 27 -24.78 -8.84 7.71
CA ALA A 27 -24.70 -9.96 8.64
C ALA A 27 -24.82 -11.32 7.95
N ASN A 28 -25.41 -11.37 6.76
CA ASN A 28 -25.55 -12.61 5.98
C ASN A 28 -24.38 -12.88 5.03
N CYS A 29 -23.39 -11.99 4.99
CA CYS A 29 -22.27 -12.10 4.07
C CYS A 29 -21.16 -12.98 4.62
N PHE A 30 -20.49 -13.67 3.70
CA PHE A 30 -19.33 -14.48 3.97
C PHE A 30 -18.29 -14.31 2.86
N ASP A 31 -17.16 -13.68 3.16
CA ASP A 31 -16.04 -13.58 2.22
C ASP A 31 -15.16 -14.84 2.33
N VAL A 32 -15.18 -15.64 1.27
CA VAL A 32 -14.43 -16.91 1.20
C VAL A 32 -12.92 -16.65 1.17
N SER A 33 -12.47 -15.57 0.53
CA SER A 33 -11.05 -15.23 0.44
C SER A 33 -10.49 -14.77 1.78
N VAL A 34 -11.24 -13.98 2.55
CA VAL A 34 -10.86 -13.54 3.89
C VAL A 34 -10.83 -14.73 4.86
N ALA A 35 -11.81 -15.63 4.79
CA ALA A 35 -11.82 -16.83 5.61
C ALA A 35 -10.61 -17.74 5.32
N ALA A 36 -10.27 -17.94 4.04
CA ALA A 36 -9.10 -18.72 3.64
C ALA A 36 -7.79 -18.08 4.08
N TYR A 37 -7.68 -16.75 3.94
CA TYR A 37 -6.52 -15.98 4.40
C TYR A 37 -6.28 -16.12 5.90
N LEU A 38 -7.29 -16.02 6.74
CA LEU A 38 -7.14 -16.17 8.19
C LEU A 38 -6.63 -17.56 8.58
N LEU A 39 -6.99 -18.60 7.82
CA LEU A 39 -6.52 -19.97 8.05
C LEU A 39 -5.07 -20.19 7.61
N ASN A 40 -4.57 -19.42 6.62
CA ASN A 40 -3.18 -19.50 6.18
C ASN A 40 -2.67 -18.14 5.64
N PRO A 41 -2.31 -17.17 6.50
CA PRO A 41 -1.90 -15.82 6.08
C PRO A 41 -0.53 -15.78 5.39
N LEU A 42 0.21 -16.88 5.32
CA LEU A 42 1.51 -16.95 4.65
C LEU A 42 1.39 -17.08 3.12
N LYS A 43 0.20 -17.37 2.61
CA LYS A 43 -0.06 -17.46 1.19
C LYS A 43 -0.45 -16.07 0.66
N ASN A 44 0.40 -15.50 -0.17
CA ASN A 44 0.27 -14.11 -0.64
C ASN A 44 -0.82 -13.87 -1.68
N ASN A 45 -1.35 -14.92 -2.28
CA ASN A 45 -2.41 -14.83 -3.28
C ASN A 45 -3.30 -16.05 -3.19
N TYR A 46 -4.58 -15.84 -2.90
CA TYR A 46 -5.61 -16.88 -2.89
C TYR A 46 -6.41 -16.81 -4.19
N THR A 47 -6.68 -17.97 -4.74
CA THR A 47 -7.66 -18.17 -5.81
C THR A 47 -8.77 -19.08 -5.33
N TRP A 48 -9.92 -19.03 -5.96
CA TRP A 48 -11.02 -19.94 -5.62
C TRP A 48 -10.67 -21.40 -5.92
N GLU A 49 -9.78 -21.66 -6.89
CA GLU A 49 -9.23 -23.00 -7.16
C GLU A 49 -8.37 -23.51 -6.00
N ASP A 50 -7.65 -22.60 -5.33
CA ASP A 50 -6.92 -22.96 -4.12
C ASP A 50 -7.86 -23.36 -3.00
N VAL A 51 -8.97 -22.63 -2.82
CA VAL A 51 -10.01 -22.99 -1.84
C VAL A 51 -10.62 -24.34 -2.19
N ALA A 52 -10.94 -24.58 -3.46
CA ALA A 52 -11.43 -25.87 -3.94
C ALA A 52 -10.49 -27.02 -3.56
N ARG A 53 -9.21 -26.85 -3.86
CA ARG A 53 -8.18 -27.89 -3.60
C ARG A 53 -7.92 -28.10 -2.10
N GLU A 54 -7.69 -27.01 -1.35
CA GLU A 54 -7.20 -27.10 0.02
C GLU A 54 -8.31 -27.36 1.06
N HIS A 55 -9.52 -26.94 0.75
CA HIS A 55 -10.63 -27.03 1.69
C HIS A 55 -11.73 -28.01 1.28
N LEU A 56 -11.91 -28.26 -0.03
CA LEU A 56 -12.93 -29.19 -0.53
C LEU A 56 -12.34 -30.47 -1.13
N GLY A 57 -11.01 -30.53 -1.33
CA GLY A 57 -10.36 -31.67 -1.99
C GLY A 57 -10.71 -31.81 -3.48
N LEU A 58 -11.15 -30.73 -4.10
CA LEU A 58 -11.53 -30.69 -5.52
C LEU A 58 -10.35 -30.25 -6.38
N MET A 59 -10.10 -30.96 -7.45
CA MET A 59 -9.14 -30.57 -8.48
C MET A 59 -9.93 -30.07 -9.70
N ILE A 60 -9.70 -28.81 -10.05
CA ILE A 60 -10.35 -28.15 -11.19
C ILE A 60 -9.40 -28.21 -12.38
N ASP A 61 -9.90 -28.65 -13.55
CA ASP A 61 -9.11 -28.67 -14.79
C ASP A 61 -8.92 -27.22 -15.30
N GLU A 62 -7.68 -26.87 -15.59
CA GLU A 62 -7.32 -25.54 -16.13
C GLU A 62 -7.93 -25.27 -17.53
N LYS A 63 -8.31 -26.31 -18.24
CA LYS A 63 -8.82 -26.22 -19.64
C LYS A 63 -10.34 -26.06 -19.75
N ILE A 64 -11.04 -25.78 -18.66
CA ILE A 64 -12.47 -25.49 -18.69
C ILE A 64 -12.75 -24.11 -19.31
N ASP A 65 -13.90 -24.00 -19.97
CA ASP A 65 -14.35 -22.71 -20.52
C ASP A 65 -14.80 -21.72 -19.42
N GLN A 66 -15.08 -20.48 -19.82
CA GLN A 66 -15.42 -19.40 -18.89
C GLN A 66 -16.74 -19.64 -18.16
N ASP A 67 -17.73 -20.25 -18.81
CA ASP A 67 -19.04 -20.53 -18.21
C ASP A 67 -18.91 -21.62 -17.14
N MET A 68 -18.12 -22.65 -17.43
CA MET A 68 -17.80 -23.70 -16.46
C MET A 68 -17.00 -23.15 -15.28
N LYS A 69 -16.05 -22.21 -15.50
CA LYS A 69 -15.34 -21.54 -14.40
C LYS A 69 -16.30 -20.83 -13.46
N ALA A 70 -17.23 -20.05 -13.99
CA ALA A 70 -18.23 -19.33 -13.19
C ALA A 70 -19.13 -20.31 -12.39
N CYS A 71 -19.51 -21.45 -12.98
CA CYS A 71 -20.25 -22.49 -12.27
C CYS A 71 -19.45 -23.12 -11.13
N TYR A 72 -18.18 -23.45 -11.37
CA TYR A 72 -17.32 -24.02 -10.34
C TYR A 72 -17.03 -23.02 -9.23
N GLU A 73 -16.74 -21.76 -9.56
CA GLU A 73 -16.54 -20.71 -8.58
C GLU A 73 -17.77 -20.53 -7.68
N SER A 74 -18.95 -20.48 -8.27
CA SER A 74 -20.21 -20.39 -7.53
C SER A 74 -20.43 -21.59 -6.62
N TYR A 75 -20.11 -22.81 -7.10
CA TYR A 75 -20.17 -24.03 -6.30
C TYR A 75 -19.17 -24.00 -5.14
N VAL A 76 -17.92 -23.58 -5.40
CA VAL A 76 -16.87 -23.48 -4.37
C VAL A 76 -17.27 -22.45 -3.31
N ASN A 77 -17.79 -21.30 -3.72
CA ASN A 77 -18.29 -20.29 -2.77
C ASN A 77 -19.36 -20.86 -1.85
N TYR A 78 -20.31 -21.61 -2.40
CA TYR A 78 -21.35 -22.27 -1.61
C TYR A 78 -20.81 -23.39 -0.72
N ALA A 79 -20.07 -24.35 -1.29
CA ALA A 79 -19.66 -25.57 -0.62
C ALA A 79 -18.59 -25.33 0.47
N SER A 80 -17.78 -24.27 0.33
CA SER A 80 -16.71 -23.96 1.28
C SER A 80 -17.19 -23.31 2.57
N VAL A 81 -18.37 -22.70 2.62
CA VAL A 81 -18.85 -21.91 3.77
C VAL A 81 -18.78 -22.70 5.08
N GLU A 82 -19.44 -23.85 5.13
CA GLU A 82 -19.50 -24.63 6.38
C GLU A 82 -18.14 -25.24 6.75
N VAL A 83 -17.37 -25.64 5.75
CA VAL A 83 -16.02 -26.17 5.98
C VAL A 83 -15.09 -25.08 6.55
N LEU A 84 -15.12 -23.88 5.98
CA LEU A 84 -14.33 -22.74 6.44
C LEU A 84 -14.79 -22.27 7.82
N ARG A 85 -16.10 -22.17 8.05
CA ARG A 85 -16.66 -21.84 9.38
C ARG A 85 -16.19 -22.81 10.45
N GLN A 86 -16.21 -24.14 10.15
CA GLN A 86 -15.74 -25.13 11.10
C GLN A 86 -14.24 -24.97 11.38
N LYS A 87 -13.41 -24.79 10.34
CA LYS A 87 -11.97 -24.57 10.51
C LYS A 87 -11.66 -23.30 11.27
N LEU A 88 -12.40 -22.20 11.05
CA LEU A 88 -12.26 -20.96 11.81
C LEU A 88 -12.59 -21.16 13.31
N ARG A 89 -13.63 -21.93 13.62
CA ARG A 89 -13.94 -22.31 15.01
C ARG A 89 -12.83 -23.15 15.65
N ASP A 90 -12.34 -24.15 14.95
CA ASP A 90 -11.29 -25.07 15.43
C ASP A 90 -9.97 -24.32 15.69
N THR A 91 -9.66 -23.31 14.90
CA THR A 91 -8.47 -22.43 15.06
C THR A 91 -8.71 -21.22 15.95
N LYS A 92 -9.92 -21.05 16.51
CA LYS A 92 -10.35 -19.91 17.34
C LYS A 92 -10.29 -18.54 16.61
N MET A 93 -10.44 -18.56 15.30
CA MET A 93 -10.47 -17.36 14.45
C MET A 93 -11.90 -16.89 14.12
N ASP A 94 -12.94 -17.62 14.54
CA ASP A 94 -14.34 -17.32 14.21
C ASP A 94 -14.77 -15.92 14.69
N THR A 95 -14.40 -15.54 15.91
CA THR A 95 -14.72 -14.19 16.45
C THR A 95 -13.98 -13.11 15.67
N LEU A 96 -12.70 -13.30 15.38
CA LEU A 96 -11.93 -12.38 14.56
C LEU A 96 -12.56 -12.19 13.18
N PHE A 97 -12.90 -13.29 12.52
CA PHE A 97 -13.55 -13.26 11.20
C PHE A 97 -14.87 -12.50 11.22
N ARG A 98 -15.78 -12.88 12.14
CA ARG A 98 -17.14 -12.35 12.17
C ARG A 98 -17.21 -10.90 12.68
N ASP A 99 -16.47 -10.58 13.75
CA ASP A 99 -16.65 -9.33 14.49
C ASP A 99 -15.67 -8.22 14.01
N ILE A 100 -14.62 -8.57 13.29
CA ILE A 100 -13.61 -7.63 12.81
C ILE A 100 -13.43 -7.70 11.29
N GLU A 101 -13.03 -8.84 10.76
CA GLU A 101 -12.62 -8.94 9.34
C GLU A 101 -13.80 -8.76 8.37
N MET A 102 -14.95 -9.35 8.66
CA MET A 102 -16.14 -9.18 7.81
C MET A 102 -16.68 -7.73 7.81
N PRO A 103 -16.86 -7.04 8.97
CA PRO A 103 -17.19 -5.63 8.96
C PRO A 103 -16.16 -4.74 8.26
N LEU A 104 -14.87 -5.11 8.34
CA LEU A 104 -13.79 -4.39 7.68
C LEU A 104 -13.90 -4.43 6.15
N VAL A 105 -14.36 -5.54 5.55
CA VAL A 105 -14.63 -5.63 4.10
C VAL A 105 -15.50 -4.47 3.61
N PHE A 106 -16.60 -4.20 4.32
CA PHE A 106 -17.53 -3.11 3.97
C PHE A 106 -16.93 -1.73 4.21
N THR A 107 -16.20 -1.58 5.33
CA THR A 107 -15.51 -0.32 5.63
C THR A 107 -14.48 0.01 4.57
N LEU A 108 -13.68 -0.96 4.12
CA LEU A 108 -12.69 -0.76 3.07
C LEU A 108 -13.34 -0.45 1.72
N PHE A 109 -14.47 -1.09 1.40
CA PHE A 109 -15.25 -0.74 0.22
C PHE A 109 -15.72 0.71 0.26
N ASP A 110 -16.32 1.15 1.36
CA ASP A 110 -16.78 2.52 1.53
C ASP A 110 -15.63 3.53 1.42
N MET A 111 -14.45 3.20 1.98
CA MET A 111 -13.25 4.03 1.86
C MET A 111 -12.79 4.15 0.40
N GLU A 112 -12.78 3.06 -0.36
CA GLU A 112 -12.44 3.06 -1.78
C GLU A 112 -13.43 3.88 -2.61
N GLN A 113 -14.73 3.73 -2.33
CA GLN A 113 -15.78 4.47 -3.03
C GLN A 113 -15.76 5.97 -2.71
N ASN A 114 -15.52 6.33 -1.47
CA ASN A 114 -15.45 7.74 -1.06
C ASN A 114 -14.14 8.41 -1.53
N GLY A 115 -13.04 7.68 -1.57
CA GLY A 115 -11.73 8.24 -1.91
C GLY A 115 -11.28 9.36 -0.98
N ILE A 116 -10.16 9.97 -1.28
CA ILE A 116 -9.61 11.11 -0.55
C ILE A 116 -9.42 12.31 -1.47
N ARG A 117 -9.92 13.48 -1.07
CA ARG A 117 -9.81 14.70 -1.85
C ARG A 117 -8.37 15.22 -1.88
N VAL A 118 -7.93 15.63 -3.07
CA VAL A 118 -6.58 16.17 -3.31
C VAL A 118 -6.68 17.53 -3.96
N GLU A 119 -5.90 18.47 -3.46
CA GLU A 119 -5.74 19.79 -4.07
C GLU A 119 -4.70 19.72 -5.19
N ALA A 120 -5.17 19.58 -6.44
CA ALA A 120 -4.31 19.34 -7.60
C ALA A 120 -3.28 20.46 -7.83
N ASP A 121 -3.67 21.72 -7.62
CA ASP A 121 -2.78 22.86 -7.76
C ASP A 121 -1.68 22.87 -6.69
N ALA A 122 -1.99 22.52 -5.45
CA ALA A 122 -1.01 22.38 -4.39
C ALA A 122 -0.04 21.21 -4.68
N LEU A 123 -0.55 20.10 -5.23
CA LEU A 123 0.29 18.98 -5.66
C LEU A 123 1.25 19.38 -6.77
N LYS A 124 0.77 20.14 -7.75
CA LYS A 124 1.61 20.69 -8.84
C LYS A 124 2.69 21.64 -8.29
N GLN A 125 2.32 22.59 -7.44
CA GLN A 125 3.27 23.51 -6.80
C GLN A 125 4.34 22.75 -6.00
N TYR A 126 3.96 21.70 -5.30
CA TYR A 126 4.89 20.82 -4.62
C TYR A 126 5.87 20.14 -5.60
N GLY A 127 5.37 19.63 -6.73
CA GLY A 127 6.20 19.06 -7.80
C GLY A 127 7.19 20.07 -8.40
N ASP A 128 6.77 21.31 -8.62
CA ASP A 128 7.61 22.41 -9.13
C ASP A 128 8.71 22.78 -8.12
N GLN A 129 8.41 22.83 -6.83
CA GLN A 129 9.40 23.06 -5.77
C GLN A 129 10.46 21.96 -5.74
N LEU A 130 10.04 20.68 -5.84
CA LEU A 130 10.97 19.55 -5.93
C LEU A 130 11.84 19.63 -7.19
N ALA A 131 11.27 19.98 -8.33
CA ALA A 131 12.01 20.16 -9.60
C ALA A 131 13.10 21.23 -9.46
N GLY A 132 12.81 22.37 -8.82
CA GLY A 132 13.78 23.41 -8.53
C GLY A 132 14.95 22.91 -7.69
N LYS A 133 14.65 22.18 -6.59
CA LYS A 133 15.70 21.61 -5.73
C LYS A 133 16.54 20.53 -6.42
N ILE A 134 15.91 19.69 -7.23
CA ILE A 134 16.60 18.66 -8.02
C ILE A 134 17.59 19.33 -9.01
N ALA A 135 17.17 20.37 -9.73
CA ALA A 135 18.01 21.09 -10.69
C ALA A 135 19.20 21.81 -10.00
N GLU A 136 18.99 22.39 -8.83
CA GLU A 136 20.01 23.02 -8.01
C GLU A 136 21.08 22.00 -7.58
N LEU A 137 20.66 20.88 -7.00
CA LEU A 137 21.55 19.81 -6.58
C LEU A 137 22.28 19.14 -7.76
N GLU A 138 21.61 18.94 -8.88
CA GLU A 138 22.23 18.38 -10.09
C GLU A 138 23.40 19.25 -10.57
N LYS A 139 23.20 20.57 -10.62
CA LYS A 139 24.25 21.52 -10.98
C LYS A 139 25.43 21.45 -10.00
N GLU A 140 25.15 21.47 -8.70
CA GLU A 140 26.21 21.41 -7.68
C GLU A 140 26.99 20.09 -7.72
N ILE A 141 26.31 18.97 -7.95
CA ILE A 141 26.94 17.64 -8.09
C ILE A 141 27.87 17.62 -9.30
N TYR A 142 27.45 18.16 -10.46
CA TYR A 142 28.29 18.21 -11.65
C TYR A 142 29.49 19.15 -11.49
N GLU A 143 29.33 20.29 -10.80
CA GLU A 143 30.43 21.20 -10.48
C GLU A 143 31.47 20.50 -9.57
N GLU A 144 31.05 19.77 -8.55
CA GLU A 144 31.95 19.04 -7.65
C GLU A 144 32.59 17.81 -8.31
N ALA A 145 31.86 17.11 -9.17
CA ALA A 145 32.38 15.94 -9.91
C ALA A 145 33.29 16.33 -11.06
N GLY A 146 33.20 17.55 -11.57
CA GLY A 146 33.93 18.03 -12.74
C GLY A 146 33.45 17.49 -14.08
N GLU A 147 32.33 16.76 -14.09
CA GLU A 147 31.73 16.14 -15.28
C GLU A 147 30.23 15.96 -15.14
N THR A 148 29.54 15.83 -16.29
CA THR A 148 28.10 15.53 -16.33
C THR A 148 27.86 14.04 -16.54
N PHE A 149 26.91 13.48 -15.79
CA PHE A 149 26.57 12.06 -15.86
C PHE A 149 25.13 11.82 -15.37
N ASN A 150 24.58 10.63 -15.60
CA ASN A 150 23.27 10.31 -15.04
C ASN A 150 23.41 9.89 -13.56
N ILE A 151 23.06 10.79 -12.64
CA ILE A 151 23.14 10.59 -11.18
C ILE A 151 22.24 9.41 -10.73
N ASN A 152 21.15 9.14 -11.46
CA ASN A 152 20.25 8.02 -11.18
C ASN A 152 20.75 6.69 -11.73
N SER A 153 21.82 6.68 -12.53
CA SER A 153 22.45 5.46 -13.02
C SER A 153 23.48 4.93 -12.01
N PRO A 154 23.24 3.80 -11.33
CA PRO A 154 24.22 3.24 -10.39
C PRO A 154 25.58 2.97 -11.02
N LYS A 155 25.58 2.58 -12.31
CA LYS A 155 26.81 2.28 -13.07
C LYS A 155 27.64 3.55 -13.30
N GLN A 156 27.03 4.61 -13.83
CA GLN A 156 27.74 5.87 -14.09
C GLN A 156 28.21 6.53 -12.79
N LEU A 157 27.32 6.61 -11.81
CA LEU A 157 27.65 7.17 -10.50
C LEU A 157 28.80 6.40 -9.82
N GLY A 158 28.81 5.07 -9.92
CA GLY A 158 29.88 4.25 -9.35
C GLY A 158 31.24 4.55 -9.99
N VAL A 159 31.30 4.75 -11.31
CA VAL A 159 32.52 5.14 -12.02
C VAL A 159 32.98 6.53 -11.58
N VAL A 160 32.07 7.52 -11.56
CA VAL A 160 32.40 8.90 -11.15
C VAL A 160 32.95 8.92 -9.74
N LEU A 161 32.27 8.34 -8.77
CA LEU A 161 32.70 8.40 -7.38
C LEU A 161 33.98 7.61 -7.09
N PHE A 162 34.11 6.38 -7.61
CA PHE A 162 35.16 5.46 -7.18
C PHE A 162 36.32 5.36 -8.15
N GLU A 163 36.16 5.70 -9.44
CA GLU A 163 37.26 5.68 -10.41
C GLU A 163 37.78 7.09 -10.70
N ASN A 164 36.90 8.07 -10.98
CA ASN A 164 37.30 9.42 -11.36
C ASN A 164 37.67 10.27 -10.15
N MET A 165 36.77 10.35 -9.15
CA MET A 165 37.00 11.07 -7.89
C MET A 165 37.83 10.29 -6.90
N LYS A 166 38.03 8.97 -7.07
CA LYS A 166 38.84 8.07 -6.23
C LYS A 166 38.42 8.05 -4.74
N LEU A 167 37.10 8.15 -4.48
CA LEU A 167 36.61 8.07 -3.13
C LEU A 167 36.90 6.68 -2.51
N PRO A 168 37.18 6.60 -1.20
CA PRO A 168 37.44 5.33 -0.52
C PRO A 168 36.17 4.46 -0.42
N GLY A 169 36.33 3.18 -0.12
CA GLY A 169 35.20 2.30 0.25
C GLY A 169 34.34 1.78 -0.91
N GLY A 170 34.78 1.92 -2.15
CA GLY A 170 34.06 1.39 -3.33
C GLY A 170 33.93 -0.14 -3.29
N ARG A 171 32.72 -0.65 -2.96
CA ARG A 171 32.42 -2.08 -2.97
C ARG A 171 32.09 -2.54 -4.39
N LYS A 172 32.93 -3.35 -5.01
CA LYS A 172 32.68 -3.95 -6.33
C LYS A 172 31.59 -5.02 -6.24
N THR A 173 30.68 -4.98 -7.19
CA THR A 173 29.65 -5.99 -7.44
C THR A 173 29.87 -6.61 -8.81
N LYS A 174 29.07 -7.60 -9.19
CA LYS A 174 29.15 -8.22 -10.55
C LYS A 174 28.92 -7.22 -11.68
N THR A 175 28.22 -6.11 -11.43
CA THR A 175 27.79 -5.11 -12.43
C THR A 175 28.49 -3.75 -12.29
N GLY A 176 29.47 -3.61 -11.40
CA GLY A 176 30.16 -2.36 -11.11
C GLY A 176 30.27 -2.07 -9.62
N TYR A 177 30.33 -0.80 -9.24
CA TYR A 177 30.37 -0.39 -7.84
C TYR A 177 28.98 -0.29 -7.23
N SER A 178 28.84 -0.67 -5.97
CA SER A 178 27.59 -0.45 -5.23
C SER A 178 27.43 1.03 -4.90
N THR A 179 26.31 1.60 -5.29
CA THR A 179 25.88 2.96 -4.93
C THR A 179 24.58 2.91 -4.12
N ALA A 180 24.38 1.81 -3.36
CA ALA A 180 23.24 1.66 -2.46
C ALA A 180 23.32 2.70 -1.32
N ALA A 181 22.17 3.06 -0.75
CA ALA A 181 22.08 4.13 0.26
C ALA A 181 23.00 3.86 1.45
N ASP A 182 23.05 2.62 1.95
CA ASP A 182 23.90 2.20 3.07
C ASP A 182 25.40 2.37 2.82
N VAL A 183 25.83 2.31 1.57
CA VAL A 183 27.23 2.55 1.14
C VAL A 183 27.49 4.05 1.09
N LEU A 184 26.59 4.82 0.47
CA LEU A 184 26.76 6.25 0.32
C LEU A 184 26.61 6.99 1.65
N GLU A 185 25.73 6.58 2.54
CA GLU A 185 25.55 7.17 3.87
C GLU A 185 26.80 7.12 4.73
N LYS A 186 27.66 6.09 4.55
CA LYS A 186 28.93 5.99 5.23
C LYS A 186 29.99 6.97 4.72
N LEU A 187 29.86 7.39 3.47
CA LEU A 187 30.79 8.33 2.82
C LEU A 187 30.34 9.79 2.94
N ALA A 188 29.05 10.04 3.10
CA ALA A 188 28.44 11.36 3.14
C ALA A 188 29.05 12.31 4.19
N PRO A 189 29.44 11.89 5.42
CA PRO A 189 30.04 12.77 6.42
C PRO A 189 31.39 13.39 5.99
N GLU A 190 32.16 12.68 5.19
CA GLU A 190 33.50 13.10 4.74
C GLU A 190 33.50 13.68 3.32
N HIS A 191 32.42 13.44 2.54
CA HIS A 191 32.34 13.81 1.13
C HIS A 191 31.04 14.54 0.81
N PRO A 192 31.06 15.90 0.75
CA PRO A 192 29.84 16.70 0.51
C PRO A 192 29.08 16.30 -0.76
N VAL A 193 29.77 15.97 -1.85
CA VAL A 193 29.13 15.50 -3.10
C VAL A 193 28.24 14.27 -2.87
N VAL A 194 28.67 13.35 -1.99
CA VAL A 194 27.89 12.13 -1.69
C VAL A 194 26.61 12.48 -0.90
N ALA A 195 26.70 13.42 0.03
CA ALA A 195 25.53 13.94 0.75
C ALA A 195 24.51 14.55 -0.21
N LYS A 196 24.97 15.37 -1.17
CA LYS A 196 24.13 15.97 -2.21
C LYS A 196 23.50 14.92 -3.14
N ILE A 197 24.24 13.88 -3.50
CA ILE A 197 23.71 12.75 -4.30
C ILE A 197 22.60 12.00 -3.55
N LEU A 198 22.75 11.76 -2.26
CA LEU A 198 21.70 11.16 -1.44
C LEU A 198 20.45 12.04 -1.40
N GLU A 199 20.62 13.34 -1.20
CA GLU A 199 19.55 14.31 -1.19
C GLU A 199 18.85 14.41 -2.57
N TYR A 200 19.61 14.50 -3.65
CA TYR A 200 19.10 14.47 -5.03
C TYR A 200 18.23 13.23 -5.29
N ARG A 201 18.71 12.04 -4.92
CA ARG A 201 17.94 10.80 -5.07
C ARG A 201 16.67 10.78 -4.25
N GLN A 202 16.71 11.36 -3.05
CA GLN A 202 15.51 11.48 -2.22
C GLN A 202 14.46 12.39 -2.87
N TYR A 203 14.86 13.57 -3.37
CA TYR A 203 13.94 14.50 -4.04
C TYR A 203 13.42 13.95 -5.35
N THR A 204 14.28 13.29 -6.15
CA THR A 204 13.85 12.62 -7.38
C THR A 204 12.81 11.54 -7.10
N LYS A 205 13.00 10.74 -6.05
CA LYS A 205 12.03 9.72 -5.63
C LYS A 205 10.73 10.37 -5.14
N LEU A 206 10.81 11.43 -4.33
CA LEU A 206 9.61 12.15 -3.88
C LEU A 206 8.82 12.72 -5.06
N LYS A 207 9.50 13.33 -6.02
CA LYS A 207 8.86 13.90 -7.21
C LYS A 207 8.21 12.81 -8.05
N SER A 208 8.95 11.79 -8.45
CA SER A 208 8.43 10.75 -9.35
C SER A 208 7.31 9.91 -8.73
N THR A 209 7.45 9.56 -7.43
CA THR A 209 6.49 8.65 -6.77
C THR A 209 5.27 9.40 -6.27
N TYR A 210 5.45 10.59 -5.68
CA TYR A 210 4.36 11.27 -4.98
C TYR A 210 3.85 12.49 -5.73
N ALA A 211 4.70 13.40 -6.26
CA ALA A 211 4.19 14.55 -6.99
C ALA A 211 3.59 14.13 -8.35
N ASP A 212 4.40 13.53 -9.19
CA ASP A 212 3.98 13.12 -10.54
C ASP A 212 3.11 11.84 -10.48
N GLY A 213 3.48 10.90 -9.60
CA GLY A 213 2.78 9.63 -9.45
C GLY A 213 1.34 9.79 -8.95
N LEU A 214 1.09 10.59 -7.91
CA LEU A 214 -0.27 10.78 -7.38
C LEU A 214 -1.17 11.55 -8.34
N ALA A 215 -0.61 12.49 -9.12
CA ALA A 215 -1.38 13.25 -10.09
C ALA A 215 -2.14 12.36 -11.10
N ASN A 216 -1.57 11.20 -11.44
CA ASN A 216 -2.19 10.24 -12.36
C ASN A 216 -3.40 9.49 -11.77
N TYR A 217 -3.58 9.53 -10.46
CA TYR A 217 -4.68 8.86 -9.77
C TYR A 217 -5.81 9.81 -9.36
N ILE A 218 -5.66 11.11 -9.58
CA ILE A 218 -6.73 12.07 -9.31
C ILE A 218 -7.81 11.90 -10.38
N GLN A 219 -9.02 11.53 -9.96
CA GLN A 219 -10.17 11.35 -10.84
C GLN A 219 -10.91 12.68 -11.05
N ASP A 220 -11.94 12.65 -11.91
CA ASP A 220 -12.73 13.83 -12.30
C ASP A 220 -13.43 14.52 -11.13
N ASP A 221 -13.69 13.77 -10.03
CA ASP A 221 -14.25 14.30 -8.79
C ASP A 221 -13.22 14.99 -7.88
N GLY A 222 -11.95 15.06 -8.30
CA GLY A 222 -10.86 15.63 -7.54
C GLY A 222 -10.34 14.75 -6.39
N ARG A 223 -10.64 13.44 -6.43
CA ARG A 223 -10.27 12.47 -5.40
C ARG A 223 -9.35 11.38 -5.93
N ILE A 224 -8.65 10.76 -5.02
CA ILE A 224 -7.90 9.52 -5.25
C ILE A 224 -8.68 8.39 -4.60
N HIS A 225 -9.06 7.39 -5.39
CA HIS A 225 -9.73 6.17 -4.98
C HIS A 225 -8.72 5.03 -4.96
N GLY A 226 -7.95 4.95 -3.86
CA GLY A 226 -6.97 3.88 -3.68
C GLY A 226 -7.64 2.53 -3.42
N LYS A 227 -6.88 1.45 -3.56
CA LYS A 227 -7.33 0.09 -3.24
C LYS A 227 -6.70 -0.39 -1.93
N PHE A 228 -7.49 -1.02 -1.07
CA PHE A 228 -7.07 -1.56 0.21
C PHE A 228 -7.20 -3.08 0.22
N ASN A 229 -6.08 -3.79 0.32
CA ASN A 229 -6.04 -5.24 0.29
C ASN A 229 -5.96 -5.82 1.70
N GLN A 230 -6.94 -6.62 2.07
CA GLN A 230 -7.07 -7.21 3.40
C GLN A 230 -6.32 -8.55 3.52
N THR A 231 -6.06 -9.26 2.43
CA THR A 231 -5.61 -10.66 2.40
C THR A 231 -4.17 -10.85 1.93
N ILE A 232 -3.35 -9.78 1.86
CA ILE A 232 -2.00 -9.87 1.26
C ILE A 232 -0.89 -10.02 2.30
N THR A 233 -0.99 -9.35 3.45
CA THR A 233 0.12 -9.33 4.41
C THR A 233 0.03 -10.50 5.39
N ALA A 234 1.15 -11.15 5.70
CA ALA A 234 1.21 -12.22 6.69
C ALA A 234 0.95 -11.74 8.14
N THR A 235 0.91 -10.45 8.38
CA THR A 235 0.83 -9.84 9.72
C THR A 235 -0.56 -9.31 10.08
N GLY A 236 -1.56 -9.44 9.21
CA GLY A 236 -2.89 -8.84 9.40
C GLY A 236 -2.95 -7.32 9.12
N ARG A 237 -1.88 -6.72 8.60
CA ARG A 237 -1.92 -5.31 8.17
C ARG A 237 -2.67 -5.19 6.85
N ILE A 238 -3.39 -4.07 6.67
CA ILE A 238 -3.96 -3.72 5.38
C ILE A 238 -2.86 -3.19 4.46
N SER A 239 -2.85 -3.65 3.21
CA SER A 239 -1.96 -3.14 2.17
C SER A 239 -2.71 -2.12 1.29
N SER A 240 -2.08 -1.00 0.94
CA SER A 240 -2.65 0.01 0.05
C SER A 240 -1.93 -0.02 -1.30
N THR A 241 -2.73 0.03 -2.37
CA THR A 241 -2.26 0.08 -3.77
C THR A 241 -3.07 1.09 -4.56
N GLU A 242 -2.62 1.46 -5.73
CA GLU A 242 -3.33 2.30 -6.70
C GLU A 242 -3.84 3.66 -6.18
N PRO A 243 -3.00 4.49 -5.54
CA PRO A 243 -1.58 4.33 -5.24
C PRO A 243 -1.32 3.79 -3.82
N ASN A 244 -0.06 3.43 -3.52
CA ASN A 244 0.33 3.11 -2.15
C ASN A 244 0.53 4.40 -1.33
N LEU A 245 -0.51 4.80 -0.59
CA LEU A 245 -0.50 6.00 0.26
C LEU A 245 0.17 5.76 1.63
N GLN A 246 0.39 4.50 2.03
CA GLN A 246 1.00 4.16 3.34
C GLN A 246 2.48 4.52 3.44
N ASN A 247 3.16 4.64 2.29
CA ASN A 247 4.60 4.90 2.22
C ASN A 247 4.96 6.39 2.06
N ILE A 248 4.03 7.31 2.27
CA ILE A 248 4.31 8.74 2.21
C ILE A 248 5.32 9.12 3.31
N PRO A 249 6.49 9.71 2.97
CA PRO A 249 7.53 10.01 3.94
C PRO A 249 7.07 11.00 5.01
N VAL A 250 7.44 10.72 6.27
CA VAL A 250 7.10 11.58 7.43
C VAL A 250 8.31 12.29 8.03
N ARG A 251 9.52 11.79 7.76
CA ARG A 251 10.75 12.26 8.43
C ARG A 251 11.35 13.51 7.78
N MET A 252 11.21 13.64 6.47
CA MET A 252 11.73 14.78 5.71
C MET A 252 10.73 15.93 5.72
N GLU A 253 11.21 17.17 5.79
CA GLU A 253 10.36 18.35 5.75
C GLU A 253 9.56 18.42 4.45
N LEU A 254 10.21 18.27 3.30
CA LEU A 254 9.53 18.21 1.99
C LEU A 254 8.61 16.98 1.88
N GLY A 255 8.97 15.84 2.48
CA GLY A 255 8.08 14.68 2.54
C GLY A 255 6.79 14.94 3.34
N ARG A 256 6.85 15.81 4.34
CA ARG A 256 5.66 16.22 5.10
C ARG A 256 4.75 17.15 4.32
N LEU A 257 5.29 17.94 3.39
CA LEU A 257 4.49 18.88 2.59
C LEU A 257 3.51 18.15 1.68
N ILE A 258 3.84 16.97 1.16
CA ILE A 258 2.92 16.18 0.33
C ILE A 258 1.62 15.86 1.06
N ARG A 259 1.64 15.70 2.39
CA ARG A 259 0.44 15.40 3.16
C ARG A 259 -0.55 16.57 3.18
N LYS A 260 -0.08 17.78 2.98
CA LYS A 260 -0.92 19.01 2.98
C LYS A 260 -1.79 19.12 1.73
N VAL A 261 -1.48 18.37 0.67
CA VAL A 261 -2.32 18.35 -0.54
C VAL A 261 -3.61 17.56 -0.36
N PHE A 262 -3.66 16.67 0.65
CA PHE A 262 -4.88 15.96 1.03
C PHE A 262 -5.72 16.88 1.92
N ILE A 263 -6.94 17.13 1.50
CA ILE A 263 -7.86 18.03 2.21
C ILE A 263 -9.17 17.31 2.54
N PRO A 264 -9.82 17.65 3.66
CA PRO A 264 -11.16 17.16 3.93
C PRO A 264 -12.17 17.84 3.00
N GLU A 265 -13.31 17.22 2.79
CA GLU A 265 -14.44 17.88 2.13
C GLU A 265 -14.92 19.09 2.93
N GLU A 266 -15.59 20.03 2.27
CA GLU A 266 -16.17 21.19 2.96
C GLU A 266 -17.15 20.77 4.05
N GLY A 267 -16.97 21.29 5.25
CA GLY A 267 -17.76 20.91 6.43
C GLY A 267 -17.23 19.67 7.17
N TYR A 268 -16.23 18.95 6.63
CA TYR A 268 -15.63 17.78 7.25
C TYR A 268 -14.27 18.09 7.88
N ARG A 269 -13.78 17.17 8.70
CA ARG A 269 -12.45 17.24 9.32
C ARG A 269 -11.82 15.86 9.29
N PHE A 270 -10.50 15.83 9.16
CA PHE A 270 -9.76 14.60 9.40
C PHE A 270 -9.73 14.28 10.89
N VAL A 271 -9.97 13.02 11.21
CA VAL A 271 -9.84 12.48 12.57
C VAL A 271 -8.77 11.40 12.52
N ASP A 272 -7.75 11.55 13.36
CA ASP A 272 -6.70 10.54 13.55
C ASP A 272 -6.93 9.82 14.88
N ALA A 273 -6.96 8.49 14.84
CA ALA A 273 -7.09 7.65 16.03
C ALA A 273 -6.01 6.57 15.99
N ASP A 274 -5.02 6.67 16.87
CA ASP A 274 -3.96 5.68 17.01
C ASP A 274 -4.04 5.02 18.39
N ARG A 275 -3.93 3.69 18.41
CA ARG A 275 -3.80 2.91 19.63
C ARG A 275 -2.32 2.78 19.99
N SER A 276 -1.79 3.68 20.79
CA SER A 276 -0.44 3.54 21.32
C SER A 276 -0.40 2.40 22.34
N SER A 277 0.22 1.28 21.97
CA SER A 277 0.61 0.24 22.93
C SER A 277 1.84 0.71 23.70
N ASP A 278 1.64 1.43 24.78
CA ASP A 278 2.71 1.68 25.75
C ASP A 278 2.97 0.35 26.51
N ARG A 279 4.05 -0.36 26.12
CA ARG A 279 4.49 -1.58 26.80
C ARG A 279 4.99 -1.24 28.18
N GLY A 280 4.10 -0.99 29.13
CA GLY A 280 4.51 -0.73 30.50
C GLY A 280 3.50 -0.12 31.44
N ARG A 281 2.29 0.21 31.02
CA ARG A 281 1.22 0.64 31.94
C ARG A 281 -0.08 -0.07 31.61
N SER A 282 -0.51 -0.85 32.58
CA SER A 282 -1.89 -1.33 32.68
C SER A 282 -2.85 -0.15 32.65
N ASP A 283 -3.96 -0.36 31.92
CA ASP A 283 -5.19 0.42 32.00
C ASP A 283 -5.15 1.83 31.41
N ALA A 284 -5.61 1.91 30.26
CA ALA A 284 -6.51 2.84 29.59
C ALA A 284 -6.19 2.88 28.11
N ASP A 285 -7.11 2.39 27.32
CA ASP A 285 -7.22 2.71 25.92
C ASP A 285 -7.31 4.24 25.78
N ARG A 286 -6.16 4.90 25.64
CA ARG A 286 -6.13 6.32 25.31
C ARG A 286 -6.28 6.43 23.80
N ILE A 287 -7.51 6.57 23.36
CA ILE A 287 -7.81 7.15 22.06
C ILE A 287 -7.30 8.59 22.11
N ARG A 288 -6.18 8.87 21.49
CA ARG A 288 -5.70 10.24 21.29
C ARG A 288 -6.42 10.80 20.08
N PHE A 289 -7.42 11.63 20.31
CA PHE A 289 -7.97 12.49 19.26
C PHE A 289 -7.00 13.67 19.07
N GLN A 290 -6.21 13.60 18.01
CA GLN A 290 -5.42 14.76 17.59
C GLN A 290 -6.21 15.50 16.53
N MET A 291 -6.83 16.62 16.94
CA MET A 291 -7.48 17.53 15.99
C MET A 291 -6.40 18.18 15.12
N GLY A 292 -6.40 17.81 13.86
CA GLY A 292 -5.55 18.38 12.81
C GLY A 292 -4.32 17.56 12.51
N GLN A 293 -4.35 16.98 11.35
CA GLN A 293 -3.30 16.32 10.56
C GLN A 293 -3.14 14.81 10.73
N TYR A 294 -3.92 14.10 9.93
CA TYR A 294 -3.54 12.95 9.12
C TYR A 294 -3.07 11.67 9.81
N THR A 295 -3.87 10.68 9.81
CA THR A 295 -3.41 9.36 9.39
C THR A 295 -4.54 8.49 8.88
N LEU A 296 -4.79 8.56 7.60
CA LEU A 296 -5.21 7.40 6.78
C LEU A 296 -4.01 6.48 6.56
N PHE A 297 -2.87 6.75 7.23
CA PHE A 297 -1.56 6.20 6.94
C PHE A 297 -0.88 5.83 8.26
N GLY A 298 -1.36 4.75 8.89
CA GLY A 298 -0.80 4.16 10.09
C GLY A 298 0.48 3.39 9.85
#